data_d79f8bd730a244a4c278f6a92bd3c30e
#
_entry.id   d79f8bd730a244a4c278f6a92bd3c30e
#
_cell.length_a   1.000
_cell.length_b   1.000
_cell.length_c   1.000
_cell.angle_alpha   90.00
_cell.angle_beta   90.00
_cell.angle_gamma   90.00
#
_symmetry.space_group_name_H-M   'P 1'
#
loop_
_entity.id
_entity.type
_entity.pdbx_description
1 polymer ?
#
loop_
_entity_poly.entity_id
_entity_poly.type
_entity_poly.pdbx_seq_one_letter_code
_entity_poly.pdbx_strand_id
1 'polypeptide(L)'
;MSARRRSLSRVAPLAGVVIGIAGVAFIARTLVTRWDDVRESFSRVDVLPLVASVIIGQMAMTLIGAVWVHLLQSRGHHAPRRRAMAWYYVGQLGKYVPGGIWPIVGRAELAVRGGVSRGDAYKATGYSLVSTYAAASVAVGAGSIASWTHPVVGLAVIVAFACGWFLLGSPGFLSRFSATVARVGAGSVALPPRSEFFALTAVHVPAWVLMSLSTSVTAHAF
;
A
#
# COMPACT_ATOMS: atom_id res chain seq x y z
N MET A 1 3.68 -26.86 24.28
CA MET A 1 3.08 -26.02 23.20
C MET A 1 2.00 -26.84 22.52
N SER A 2 0.73 -26.48 22.75
CA SER A 2 -0.44 -27.32 22.56
C SER A 2 -0.80 -27.57 21.09
N ALA A 3 -1.36 -28.75 20.80
CA ALA A 3 -1.91 -29.20 19.52
C ALA A 3 -2.86 -28.15 18.87
N ARG A 4 -3.55 -27.37 19.67
CA ARG A 4 -4.45 -26.29 19.27
C ARG A 4 -3.74 -25.15 18.47
N ARG A 5 -2.47 -24.84 18.76
CA ARG A 5 -1.70 -23.85 17.98
C ARG A 5 -1.30 -24.38 16.60
N ARG A 6 -1.03 -25.67 16.47
CA ARG A 6 -0.68 -26.30 15.17
C ARG A 6 -1.89 -26.40 14.23
N SER A 7 -3.11 -26.57 14.76
CA SER A 7 -4.32 -26.64 13.91
C SER A 7 -4.68 -25.25 13.37
N LEU A 8 -4.61 -24.19 14.17
CA LEU A 8 -4.85 -22.82 13.74
C LEU A 8 -3.88 -22.32 12.65
N SER A 9 -2.62 -22.76 12.68
CA SER A 9 -1.63 -22.39 11.66
C SER A 9 -1.86 -23.04 10.29
N ARG A 10 -2.62 -24.12 10.22
CA ARG A 10 -3.00 -24.80 8.96
C ARG A 10 -4.36 -24.32 8.43
N VAL A 11 -5.26 -23.90 9.31
CA VAL A 11 -6.61 -23.44 8.92
C VAL A 11 -6.60 -22.02 8.37
N ALA A 12 -5.75 -21.13 8.89
CA ALA A 12 -5.67 -19.75 8.44
C ALA A 12 -5.36 -19.59 6.94
N PRO A 13 -4.34 -20.26 6.37
CA PRO A 13 -4.08 -20.15 4.92
C PRO A 13 -5.20 -20.78 4.07
N LEU A 14 -5.80 -21.86 4.51
CA LEU A 14 -6.95 -22.48 3.83
C LEU A 14 -8.17 -21.55 3.83
N ALA A 15 -8.48 -20.92 4.97
CA ALA A 15 -9.55 -19.93 5.06
C ALA A 15 -9.30 -18.75 4.12
N GLY A 16 -8.07 -18.24 4.02
CA GLY A 16 -7.70 -17.18 3.08
C GLY A 16 -7.93 -17.57 1.62
N VAL A 17 -7.55 -18.79 1.23
CA VAL A 17 -7.78 -19.32 -0.13
C VAL A 17 -9.27 -19.47 -0.39
N VAL A 18 -10.04 -20.03 0.54
CA VAL A 18 -11.51 -20.19 0.39
C VAL A 18 -12.20 -18.84 0.23
N ILE A 19 -11.86 -17.85 1.07
CA ILE A 19 -12.40 -16.49 0.97
C ILE A 19 -12.01 -15.86 -0.38
N GLY A 20 -10.77 -16.05 -0.84
CA GLY A 20 -10.31 -15.55 -2.12
C GLY A 20 -11.10 -16.18 -3.29
N ILE A 21 -11.28 -17.48 -3.29
CA ILE A 21 -12.07 -18.19 -4.32
C ILE A 21 -13.54 -17.74 -4.26
N ALA A 22 -14.13 -17.64 -3.08
CA ALA A 22 -15.50 -17.18 -2.91
C ALA A 22 -15.68 -15.74 -3.42
N GLY A 23 -14.70 -14.84 -3.15
CA GLY A 23 -14.69 -13.49 -3.68
C GLY A 23 -14.63 -13.43 -5.21
N VAL A 24 -13.73 -14.21 -5.82
CA VAL A 24 -13.64 -14.32 -7.28
C VAL A 24 -14.93 -14.88 -7.90
N ALA A 25 -15.48 -15.95 -7.29
CA ALA A 25 -16.74 -16.55 -7.74
C ALA A 25 -17.91 -15.55 -7.63
N PHE A 26 -17.97 -14.78 -6.54
CA PHE A 26 -18.98 -13.73 -6.35
C PHE A 26 -18.88 -12.64 -7.43
N ILE A 27 -17.65 -12.15 -7.70
CA ILE A 27 -17.43 -11.16 -8.76
C ILE A 27 -17.81 -11.71 -10.12
N ALA A 28 -17.38 -12.93 -10.46
CA ALA A 28 -17.69 -13.56 -11.72
C ALA A 28 -19.22 -13.75 -11.89
N ARG A 29 -19.91 -14.21 -10.83
CA ARG A 29 -21.36 -14.34 -10.84
C ARG A 29 -22.04 -12.98 -11.06
N THR A 30 -21.62 -11.95 -10.32
CA THR A 30 -22.19 -10.59 -10.44
C THR A 30 -22.00 -10.05 -11.85
N LEU A 31 -20.82 -10.25 -12.43
CA LEU A 31 -20.52 -9.84 -13.81
C LEU A 31 -21.41 -10.54 -14.83
N VAL A 32 -21.61 -11.85 -14.69
CA VAL A 32 -22.48 -12.63 -15.58
C VAL A 32 -23.95 -12.25 -15.42
N THR A 33 -24.41 -12.08 -14.18
CA THR A 33 -25.83 -11.77 -13.91
C THR A 33 -26.22 -10.34 -14.26
N ARG A 34 -25.23 -9.42 -14.32
CA ARG A 34 -25.43 -8.02 -14.68
C ARG A 34 -24.72 -7.65 -15.99
N TRP A 35 -24.56 -8.63 -16.88
CA TRP A 35 -23.81 -8.42 -18.11
C TRP A 35 -24.41 -7.33 -19.01
N ASP A 36 -25.72 -7.23 -19.05
CA ASP A 36 -26.41 -6.21 -19.84
C ASP A 36 -26.19 -4.80 -19.28
N ASP A 37 -26.23 -4.63 -17.96
CA ASP A 37 -25.91 -3.36 -17.28
C ASP A 37 -24.46 -2.94 -17.57
N VAL A 38 -23.53 -3.90 -17.51
CA VAL A 38 -22.11 -3.70 -17.79
C VAL A 38 -21.91 -3.29 -19.23
N ARG A 39 -22.55 -4.00 -20.18
CA ARG A 39 -22.46 -3.70 -21.61
C ARG A 39 -23.02 -2.32 -21.93
N GLU A 40 -24.15 -1.95 -21.33
CA GLU A 40 -24.74 -0.63 -21.50
C GLU A 40 -23.81 0.46 -20.97
N SER A 41 -23.24 0.28 -19.77
CA SER A 41 -22.26 1.20 -19.21
C SER A 41 -21.06 1.37 -20.12
N PHE A 42 -20.49 0.27 -20.63
CA PHE A 42 -19.35 0.32 -21.55
C PHE A 42 -19.67 0.97 -22.91
N SER A 43 -20.91 0.88 -23.39
CA SER A 43 -21.31 1.54 -24.65
C SER A 43 -21.36 3.06 -24.56
N ARG A 44 -21.44 3.59 -23.34
CA ARG A 44 -21.51 5.04 -23.05
C ARG A 44 -20.18 5.62 -22.56
N VAL A 45 -19.13 4.77 -22.44
CA VAL A 45 -17.83 5.21 -21.89
C VAL A 45 -17.19 6.26 -22.79
N ASP A 46 -16.86 7.39 -22.19
CA ASP A 46 -15.96 8.36 -22.82
C ASP A 46 -14.50 7.87 -22.67
N VAL A 47 -13.93 7.50 -23.81
CA VAL A 47 -12.58 6.92 -23.89
C VAL A 47 -11.52 7.91 -23.44
N LEU A 48 -11.70 9.22 -23.68
CA LEU A 48 -10.69 10.21 -23.34
C LEU A 48 -10.47 10.36 -21.81
N PRO A 49 -11.51 10.56 -20.98
CA PRO A 49 -11.36 10.52 -19.52
C PRO A 49 -10.84 9.17 -19.02
N LEU A 50 -11.26 8.06 -19.60
CA LEU A 50 -10.78 6.74 -19.20
C LEU A 50 -9.26 6.59 -19.41
N VAL A 51 -8.75 6.96 -20.58
CA VAL A 51 -7.30 6.95 -20.87
C VAL A 51 -6.56 7.92 -19.96
N ALA A 52 -7.10 9.12 -19.78
CA ALA A 52 -6.51 10.10 -18.88
C ALA A 52 -6.42 9.56 -17.44
N SER A 53 -7.47 8.91 -16.94
CA SER A 53 -7.47 8.33 -15.59
C SER A 53 -6.40 7.25 -15.42
N VAL A 54 -6.22 6.37 -16.42
CA VAL A 54 -5.18 5.34 -16.40
C VAL A 54 -3.79 5.96 -16.36
N ILE A 55 -3.54 7.00 -17.16
CA ILE A 55 -2.25 7.71 -17.18
C ILE A 55 -1.98 8.35 -15.80
N ILE A 56 -2.96 9.05 -15.23
CA ILE A 56 -2.85 9.71 -13.92
C ILE A 56 -2.59 8.67 -12.82
N GLY A 57 -3.34 7.57 -12.83
CA GLY A 57 -3.14 6.47 -11.87
C GLY A 57 -1.76 5.83 -11.99
N GLN A 58 -1.27 5.66 -13.22
CA GLN A 58 0.08 5.15 -13.47
C GLN A 58 1.17 6.12 -12.98
N MET A 59 0.96 7.43 -13.12
CA MET A 59 1.86 8.44 -12.55
C MET A 59 1.90 8.36 -11.03
N ALA A 60 0.75 8.22 -10.36
CA ALA A 60 0.66 8.03 -8.92
C ALA A 60 1.45 6.78 -8.46
N MET A 61 1.24 5.64 -9.12
CA MET A 61 1.97 4.40 -8.82
C MET A 61 3.48 4.55 -9.05
N THR A 62 3.88 5.28 -10.08
CA THR A 62 5.30 5.56 -10.37
C THR A 62 5.94 6.40 -9.28
N LEU A 63 5.24 7.41 -8.75
CA LEU A 63 5.73 8.22 -7.63
C LEU A 63 5.94 7.37 -6.37
N ILE A 64 4.97 6.53 -6.00
CA ILE A 64 5.12 5.63 -4.85
C ILE A 64 6.32 4.68 -5.06
N GLY A 65 6.45 4.11 -6.25
CA GLY A 65 7.58 3.26 -6.61
C GLY A 65 8.92 4.00 -6.55
N ALA A 66 8.97 5.26 -7.00
CA ALA A 66 10.17 6.08 -6.99
C ALA A 66 10.67 6.37 -5.57
N VAL A 67 9.76 6.60 -4.62
CA VAL A 67 10.11 6.76 -3.19
C VAL A 67 10.71 5.47 -2.63
N TRP A 68 10.13 4.31 -2.93
CA TRP A 68 10.69 3.03 -2.52
C TRP A 68 12.08 2.77 -3.11
N VAL A 69 12.28 3.09 -4.38
CA VAL A 69 13.59 3.00 -5.05
C VAL A 69 14.60 3.95 -4.40
N HIS A 70 14.19 5.18 -4.09
CA HIS A 70 15.02 6.15 -3.38
C HIS A 70 15.46 5.61 -2.00
N LEU A 71 14.55 5.01 -1.25
CA LEU A 71 14.85 4.38 0.03
C LEU A 71 15.86 3.22 -0.07
N LEU A 72 15.82 2.45 -1.14
CA LEU A 72 16.85 1.42 -1.40
C LEU A 72 18.21 2.05 -1.70
N GLN A 73 18.25 3.08 -2.55
CA GLN A 73 19.48 3.73 -2.98
C GLN A 73 20.14 4.54 -1.86
N SER A 74 19.37 5.21 -1.00
CA SER A 74 19.87 5.97 0.16
C SER A 74 20.59 5.09 1.19
N ARG A 75 20.42 3.76 1.12
CA ARG A 75 21.07 2.77 1.96
C ARG A 75 22.33 2.15 1.31
N GLY A 76 22.86 2.80 0.26
CA GLY A 76 24.10 2.38 -0.40
C GLY A 76 23.92 1.29 -1.47
N HIS A 77 22.69 0.98 -1.87
CA HIS A 77 22.45 0.00 -2.94
C HIS A 77 22.39 0.68 -4.32
N HIS A 78 23.34 0.30 -5.19
CA HIS A 78 23.51 0.88 -6.53
C HIS A 78 22.71 0.15 -7.63
N ALA A 79 21.59 -0.47 -7.30
CA ALA A 79 20.73 -1.05 -8.34
C ALA A 79 20.28 0.03 -9.32
N PRO A 80 20.37 -0.18 -10.65
CA PRO A 80 19.85 0.77 -11.63
C PRO A 80 18.37 1.06 -11.37
N ARG A 81 17.99 2.32 -11.42
CA ARG A 81 16.60 2.76 -11.13
C ARG A 81 15.56 1.96 -11.92
N ARG A 82 15.81 1.69 -13.20
CA ARG A 82 14.91 0.90 -14.05
C ARG A 82 14.69 -0.50 -13.50
N ARG A 83 15.75 -1.17 -13.01
CA ARG A 83 15.66 -2.51 -12.44
C ARG A 83 14.90 -2.50 -11.11
N ALA A 84 15.17 -1.53 -10.25
CA ALA A 84 14.47 -1.38 -8.98
C ALA A 84 12.98 -1.06 -9.20
N MET A 85 12.63 -0.20 -10.16
CA MET A 85 11.24 0.05 -10.56
C MET A 85 10.57 -1.21 -11.10
N ALA A 86 11.27 -2.04 -11.88
CA ALA A 86 10.72 -3.32 -12.33
C ALA A 86 10.40 -4.25 -11.15
N TRP A 87 11.25 -4.32 -10.13
CA TRP A 87 10.96 -5.08 -8.90
C TRP A 87 9.72 -4.56 -8.18
N TYR A 88 9.56 -3.23 -8.13
CA TYR A 88 8.38 -2.62 -7.54
C TYR A 88 7.11 -3.04 -8.30
N TYR A 89 7.07 -2.88 -9.61
CA TYR A 89 5.89 -3.22 -10.42
C TYR A 89 5.58 -4.72 -10.44
N VAL A 90 6.58 -5.57 -10.58
CA VAL A 90 6.39 -7.03 -10.50
C VAL A 90 5.87 -7.41 -9.11
N GLY A 91 6.42 -6.79 -8.04
CA GLY A 91 5.89 -6.98 -6.70
C GLY A 91 4.40 -6.65 -6.56
N GLN A 92 3.93 -5.60 -7.26
CA GLN A 92 2.50 -5.22 -7.24
C GLN A 92 1.57 -6.30 -7.79
N LEU A 93 2.05 -7.19 -8.66
CA LEU A 93 1.25 -8.32 -9.13
C LEU A 93 0.82 -9.25 -7.98
N GLY A 94 1.56 -9.22 -6.87
CA GLY A 94 1.21 -9.94 -5.65
C GLY A 94 -0.14 -9.54 -5.05
N LYS A 95 -0.72 -8.37 -5.40
CA LYS A 95 -2.06 -7.96 -4.94
C LYS A 95 -3.19 -8.87 -5.41
N TYR A 96 -2.96 -9.60 -6.50
CA TYR A 96 -3.93 -10.56 -7.04
C TYR A 96 -3.83 -11.94 -6.35
N VAL A 97 -2.83 -12.16 -5.51
CA VAL A 97 -2.68 -13.39 -4.72
C VAL A 97 -3.36 -13.20 -3.37
N PRO A 98 -4.28 -14.11 -2.96
CA PRO A 98 -4.94 -14.02 -1.67
C PRO A 98 -3.96 -13.91 -0.50
N GLY A 99 -4.27 -13.02 0.48
CA GLY A 99 -3.45 -12.82 1.68
C GLY A 99 -2.86 -11.43 1.88
N GLY A 100 -2.90 -10.54 0.86
CA GLY A 100 -2.58 -9.10 0.98
C GLY A 100 -1.12 -8.72 1.26
N ILE A 101 -0.26 -9.67 1.69
CA ILE A 101 1.14 -9.42 2.03
C ILE A 101 2.10 -9.56 0.84
N TRP A 102 1.66 -10.22 -0.22
CA TRP A 102 2.51 -10.59 -1.36
C TRP A 102 3.14 -9.41 -2.10
N PRO A 103 2.47 -8.25 -2.26
CA PRO A 103 3.12 -7.07 -2.84
C PRO A 103 4.32 -6.58 -2.02
N ILE A 104 4.23 -6.70 -0.70
CA ILE A 104 5.26 -6.27 0.25
C ILE A 104 6.44 -7.24 0.20
N VAL A 105 6.17 -8.53 0.38
CA VAL A 105 7.18 -9.58 0.36
C VAL A 105 7.81 -9.71 -1.03
N GLY A 106 6.99 -9.70 -2.08
CA GLY A 106 7.44 -9.87 -3.46
C GLY A 106 8.49 -8.84 -3.88
N ARG A 107 8.22 -7.54 -3.68
CA ARG A 107 9.21 -6.51 -4.03
C ARG A 107 10.49 -6.57 -3.19
N ALA A 108 10.36 -6.91 -1.88
CA ALA A 108 11.53 -7.05 -1.01
C ALA A 108 12.39 -8.25 -1.44
N GLU A 109 11.79 -9.42 -1.72
CA GLU A 109 12.51 -10.61 -2.18
C GLU A 109 13.14 -10.42 -3.56
N LEU A 110 12.49 -9.70 -4.48
CA LEU A 110 13.09 -9.35 -5.78
C LEU A 110 14.32 -8.45 -5.60
N ALA A 111 14.27 -7.50 -4.66
CA ALA A 111 15.44 -6.68 -4.33
C ALA A 111 16.58 -7.51 -3.73
N VAL A 112 16.27 -8.45 -2.81
CA VAL A 112 17.24 -9.38 -2.22
C VAL A 112 17.91 -10.23 -3.30
N ARG A 113 17.13 -10.79 -4.23
CA ARG A 113 17.68 -11.54 -5.39
C ARG A 113 18.51 -10.64 -6.30
N GLY A 114 18.26 -9.33 -6.29
CA GLY A 114 19.03 -8.32 -7.01
C GLY A 114 20.31 -7.87 -6.33
N GLY A 115 20.66 -8.45 -5.15
CA GLY A 115 21.87 -8.16 -4.40
C GLY A 115 21.71 -7.15 -3.26
N VAL A 116 20.46 -6.70 -2.96
CA VAL A 116 20.17 -5.85 -1.79
C VAL A 116 20.19 -6.72 -0.53
N SER A 117 20.78 -6.24 0.57
CA SER A 117 20.71 -6.97 1.83
C SER A 117 19.23 -7.18 2.25
N ARG A 118 18.91 -8.36 2.80
CA ARG A 118 17.55 -8.68 3.24
C ARG A 118 17.03 -7.63 4.22
N GLY A 119 17.87 -7.20 5.17
CA GLY A 119 17.53 -6.19 6.16
C GLY A 119 17.12 -4.86 5.52
N ASP A 120 17.89 -4.37 4.56
CA ASP A 120 17.62 -3.08 3.91
C ASP A 120 16.42 -3.15 2.95
N ALA A 121 16.24 -4.26 2.22
CA ALA A 121 15.10 -4.47 1.36
C ALA A 121 13.78 -4.42 2.15
N TYR A 122 13.72 -5.12 3.29
CA TYR A 122 12.53 -5.13 4.14
C TYR A 122 12.33 -3.82 4.90
N LYS A 123 13.40 -3.15 5.36
CA LYS A 123 13.31 -1.81 5.97
C LYS A 123 12.79 -0.78 4.98
N ALA A 124 13.36 -0.70 3.78
CA ALA A 124 12.89 0.23 2.75
C ALA A 124 11.42 -0.03 2.39
N THR A 125 11.03 -1.30 2.31
CA THR A 125 9.64 -1.69 2.03
C THR A 125 8.70 -1.29 3.18
N GLY A 126 9.09 -1.54 4.42
CA GLY A 126 8.31 -1.15 5.59
C GLY A 126 8.14 0.37 5.70
N TYR A 127 9.22 1.14 5.51
CA TYR A 127 9.17 2.60 5.56
C TYR A 127 8.28 3.19 4.46
N SER A 128 8.43 2.70 3.22
CA SER A 128 7.58 3.10 2.11
C SER A 128 6.11 2.79 2.39
N LEU A 129 5.81 1.63 2.99
CA LEU A 129 4.44 1.23 3.33
C LEU A 129 3.84 2.18 4.37
N VAL A 130 4.53 2.38 5.49
CA VAL A 130 4.03 3.22 6.59
C VAL A 130 3.86 4.67 6.13
N SER A 131 4.85 5.24 5.41
CA SER A 131 4.75 6.61 4.91
C SER A 131 3.68 6.79 3.84
N THR A 132 3.43 5.76 3.00
CA THR A 132 2.34 5.77 2.01
C THR A 132 0.97 5.83 2.70
N TYR A 133 0.72 4.98 3.71
CA TYR A 133 -0.55 5.02 4.45
C TYR A 133 -0.70 6.28 5.29
N ALA A 134 0.40 6.79 5.84
CA ALA A 134 0.41 8.08 6.52
C ALA A 134 -0.04 9.21 5.57
N ALA A 135 0.51 9.26 4.36
CA ALA A 135 0.13 10.23 3.34
C ALA A 135 -1.32 10.05 2.88
N ALA A 136 -1.80 8.80 2.75
CA ALA A 136 -3.21 8.51 2.47
C ALA A 136 -4.13 9.10 3.53
N SER A 137 -3.79 8.91 4.81
CA SER A 137 -4.58 9.46 5.93
C SER A 137 -4.63 10.98 5.88
N VAL A 138 -3.51 11.64 5.59
CA VAL A 138 -3.46 13.10 5.43
C VAL A 138 -4.31 13.55 4.24
N ALA A 139 -4.19 12.89 3.09
CA ALA A 139 -4.94 13.24 1.88
C ALA A 139 -6.46 13.06 2.09
N VAL A 140 -6.88 11.94 2.69
CA VAL A 140 -8.29 11.66 3.01
C VAL A 140 -8.82 12.67 4.02
N GLY A 141 -8.07 12.93 5.10
CA GLY A 141 -8.45 13.89 6.12
C GLY A 141 -8.62 15.31 5.56
N ALA A 142 -7.63 15.78 4.80
CA ALA A 142 -7.67 17.10 4.16
C ALA A 142 -8.81 17.20 3.13
N GLY A 143 -9.00 16.18 2.30
CA GLY A 143 -10.07 16.14 1.30
C GLY A 143 -11.46 16.13 1.94
N SER A 144 -11.66 15.38 3.03
CA SER A 144 -12.94 15.33 3.75
C SER A 144 -13.29 16.66 4.41
N ILE A 145 -12.29 17.41 4.89
CA ILE A 145 -12.49 18.76 5.44
C ILE A 145 -12.79 19.75 4.31
N ALA A 146 -11.98 19.73 3.25
CA ALA A 146 -12.09 20.68 2.15
C ALA A 146 -13.42 20.55 1.38
N SER A 147 -13.93 19.32 1.24
CA SER A 147 -15.22 19.05 0.58
C SER A 147 -16.46 19.32 1.44
N TRP A 148 -16.28 19.59 2.74
CA TRP A 148 -17.34 19.75 3.74
C TRP A 148 -18.33 18.57 3.83
N THR A 149 -18.07 17.48 3.14
CA THR A 149 -18.95 16.29 3.14
C THR A 149 -18.95 15.59 4.50
N HIS A 150 -17.76 15.41 5.08
CA HIS A 150 -17.59 14.76 6.38
C HIS A 150 -16.44 15.38 7.19
N PRO A 151 -16.52 16.68 7.58
CA PRO A 151 -15.41 17.38 8.22
C PRO A 151 -14.99 16.76 9.56
N VAL A 152 -15.95 16.21 10.31
CA VAL A 152 -15.66 15.52 11.58
C VAL A 152 -14.84 14.24 11.36
N VAL A 153 -15.15 13.47 10.31
CA VAL A 153 -14.39 12.28 9.94
C VAL A 153 -12.98 12.67 9.51
N GLY A 154 -12.86 13.72 8.69
CA GLY A 154 -11.56 14.24 8.26
C GLY A 154 -10.69 14.68 9.45
N LEU A 155 -11.26 15.41 10.38
CA LEU A 155 -10.59 15.83 11.61
C LEU A 155 -10.17 14.62 12.47
N ALA A 156 -11.05 13.63 12.65
CA ALA A 156 -10.76 12.42 13.40
C ALA A 156 -9.59 11.64 12.79
N VAL A 157 -9.52 11.53 11.46
CA VAL A 157 -8.42 10.88 10.75
C VAL A 157 -7.09 11.62 10.97
N ILE A 158 -7.10 12.96 10.87
CA ILE A 158 -5.90 13.77 11.12
C ILE A 158 -5.45 13.66 12.58
N VAL A 159 -6.38 13.70 13.52
CA VAL A 159 -6.07 13.54 14.96
C VAL A 159 -5.51 12.14 15.23
N ALA A 160 -6.13 11.08 14.69
CA ALA A 160 -5.64 9.72 14.82
C ALA A 160 -4.22 9.57 14.23
N PHE A 161 -3.96 10.19 13.08
CA PHE A 161 -2.63 10.24 12.49
C PHE A 161 -1.63 10.96 13.40
N ALA A 162 -1.98 12.15 13.91
CA ALA A 162 -1.13 12.90 14.83
C ALA A 162 -0.85 12.13 16.12
N CYS A 163 -1.86 11.50 16.71
CA CYS A 163 -1.69 10.62 17.88
C CYS A 163 -0.76 9.44 17.58
N GLY A 164 -0.97 8.76 16.45
CA GLY A 164 -0.08 7.68 15.99
C GLY A 164 1.36 8.17 15.81
N TRP A 165 1.54 9.36 15.27
CA TRP A 165 2.84 10.01 15.13
C TRP A 165 3.54 10.26 16.48
N PHE A 166 2.81 10.80 17.46
CA PHE A 166 3.35 11.02 18.80
C PHE A 166 3.69 9.70 19.50
N LEU A 167 2.84 8.69 19.37
CA LEU A 167 3.07 7.35 19.92
C LEU A 167 4.30 6.67 19.29
N LEU A 168 4.42 6.70 17.97
CA LEU A 168 5.59 6.17 17.25
C LEU A 168 6.89 6.87 17.63
N GLY A 169 6.82 8.13 18.10
CA GLY A 169 7.97 8.86 18.59
C GLY A 169 8.29 8.65 20.08
N SER A 170 7.44 7.91 20.81
CA SER A 170 7.70 7.66 22.23
C SER A 170 8.68 6.49 22.42
N PRO A 171 9.75 6.64 23.23
CA PRO A 171 10.73 5.57 23.47
C PRO A 171 10.10 4.29 24.02
N GLY A 172 9.06 4.43 24.85
CA GLY A 172 8.34 3.29 25.43
C GLY A 172 7.52 2.49 24.43
N PHE A 173 6.91 3.15 23.43
CA PHE A 173 6.19 2.47 22.34
C PHE A 173 7.17 1.77 21.41
N LEU A 174 8.25 2.45 21.03
CA LEU A 174 9.29 1.91 20.14
C LEU A 174 9.93 0.64 20.70
N SER A 175 10.25 0.62 22.00
CA SER A 175 10.83 -0.55 22.65
C SER A 175 9.86 -1.74 22.69
N ARG A 176 8.57 -1.50 22.97
CA ARG A 176 7.54 -2.54 22.95
C ARG A 176 7.27 -3.07 21.55
N PHE A 177 7.19 -2.17 20.56
CA PHE A 177 6.98 -2.52 19.18
C PHE A 177 8.14 -3.34 18.61
N SER A 178 9.40 -2.88 18.82
CA SER A 178 10.60 -3.61 18.39
C SER A 178 10.69 -4.98 19.05
N ALA A 179 10.38 -5.08 20.36
CA ALA A 179 10.35 -6.36 21.06
C ALA A 179 9.28 -7.32 20.51
N THR A 180 8.11 -6.79 20.11
CA THR A 180 7.04 -7.59 19.50
C THR A 180 7.43 -8.07 18.12
N VAL A 181 8.02 -7.21 17.30
CA VAL A 181 8.50 -7.54 15.95
C VAL A 181 9.66 -8.54 15.99
N ALA A 182 10.59 -8.39 16.93
CA ALA A 182 11.67 -9.35 17.17
C ALA A 182 11.13 -10.75 17.51
N ARG A 183 10.03 -10.83 18.30
CA ARG A 183 9.37 -12.13 18.61
C ARG A 183 8.79 -12.85 17.40
N VAL A 184 8.45 -12.11 16.34
CA VAL A 184 7.93 -12.66 15.08
C VAL A 184 9.04 -13.00 14.08
N GLY A 185 10.30 -12.82 14.49
CA GLY A 185 11.47 -13.20 13.67
C GLY A 185 11.84 -12.18 12.58
N ALA A 186 11.27 -10.98 12.61
CA ALA A 186 11.52 -9.94 11.61
C ALA A 186 12.77 -9.08 11.88
N GLY A 187 13.63 -9.48 12.82
CA GLY A 187 14.83 -8.73 13.20
C GLY A 187 14.54 -7.42 13.93
N SER A 188 15.57 -6.64 14.24
CA SER A 188 15.40 -5.31 14.84
C SER A 188 14.91 -4.32 13.77
N VAL A 189 13.68 -3.86 13.91
CA VAL A 189 13.14 -2.77 13.08
C VAL A 189 13.54 -1.44 13.74
N ALA A 190 14.62 -0.82 13.26
CA ALA A 190 14.88 0.57 13.57
C ALA A 190 13.91 1.43 12.74
N LEU A 191 13.10 2.24 13.40
CA LEU A 191 12.25 3.22 12.71
C LEU A 191 13.12 4.38 12.21
N PRO A 192 12.77 5.03 11.08
CA PRO A 192 13.50 6.19 10.59
C PRO A 192 13.39 7.35 11.57
N PRO A 193 14.35 8.29 11.56
CA PRO A 193 14.22 9.55 12.27
C PRO A 193 12.90 10.24 11.91
N ARG A 194 12.32 10.98 12.85
CA ARG A 194 11.03 11.67 12.63
C ARG A 194 11.05 12.58 11.41
N SER A 195 12.16 13.31 11.18
CA SER A 195 12.32 14.19 10.03
C SER A 195 12.29 13.44 8.70
N GLU A 196 12.97 12.29 8.63
CA GLU A 196 12.97 11.42 7.43
C GLU A 196 11.57 10.88 7.16
N PHE A 197 10.88 10.40 8.21
CA PHE A 197 9.51 9.89 8.06
C PHE A 197 8.54 10.99 7.60
N PHE A 198 8.65 12.20 8.14
CA PHE A 198 7.83 13.34 7.70
C PHE A 198 8.09 13.69 6.24
N ALA A 199 9.36 13.77 5.83
CA ALA A 199 9.74 14.01 4.45
C ALA A 199 9.19 12.93 3.50
N LEU A 200 9.32 11.65 3.87
CA LEU A 200 8.77 10.53 3.11
C LEU A 200 7.24 10.62 2.99
N THR A 201 6.55 10.96 4.07
CA THR A 201 5.09 11.15 4.06
C THR A 201 4.71 12.29 3.12
N ALA A 202 5.38 13.44 3.23
CA ALA A 202 5.12 14.60 2.37
C ALA A 202 5.32 14.28 0.88
N VAL A 203 6.36 13.52 0.53
CA VAL A 203 6.63 13.11 -0.86
C VAL A 203 5.58 12.12 -1.39
N HIS A 204 4.90 11.36 -0.53
CA HIS A 204 3.82 10.48 -0.95
C HIS A 204 2.47 11.19 -1.13
N VAL A 205 2.24 12.36 -0.54
CA VAL A 205 0.96 13.09 -0.65
C VAL A 205 0.56 13.36 -2.10
N PRO A 206 1.45 13.86 -3.00
CA PRO A 206 1.09 14.06 -4.41
C PRO A 206 0.61 12.80 -5.12
N ALA A 207 1.14 11.62 -4.76
CA ALA A 207 0.69 10.36 -5.33
C ALA A 207 -0.77 10.04 -4.94
N TRP A 208 -1.17 10.36 -3.72
CA TRP A 208 -2.56 10.17 -3.26
C TRP A 208 -3.51 11.20 -3.87
N VAL A 209 -3.06 12.43 -4.09
CA VAL A 209 -3.82 13.45 -4.83
C VAL A 209 -4.05 12.97 -6.27
N LEU A 210 -3.02 12.48 -6.95
CA LEU A 210 -3.15 11.91 -8.29
C LEU A 210 -4.06 10.67 -8.32
N MET A 211 -3.99 9.80 -7.29
CA MET A 211 -4.87 8.64 -7.19
C MET A 211 -6.34 9.07 -7.05
N SER A 212 -6.62 10.06 -6.22
CA SER A 212 -7.96 10.62 -6.06
C SER A 212 -8.45 11.27 -7.37
N LEU A 213 -7.58 12.03 -8.05
CA LEU A 213 -7.88 12.63 -9.34
C LEU A 213 -8.18 11.55 -10.40
N SER A 214 -7.36 10.50 -10.47
CA SER A 214 -7.59 9.35 -11.37
C SER A 214 -8.98 8.75 -11.13
N THR A 215 -9.35 8.51 -9.87
CA THR A 215 -10.66 7.96 -9.52
C THR A 215 -11.80 8.90 -9.91
N SER A 216 -11.66 10.21 -9.66
CA SER A 216 -12.64 11.22 -10.06
C SER A 216 -12.82 11.28 -11.57
N VAL A 217 -11.72 11.30 -12.33
CA VAL A 217 -11.76 11.30 -13.81
C VAL A 217 -12.36 10.00 -14.33
N THR A 218 -12.09 8.85 -13.68
CA THR A 218 -12.75 7.58 -14.04
C THR A 218 -14.27 7.69 -13.87
N ALA A 219 -14.74 8.26 -12.75
CA ALA A 219 -16.17 8.42 -12.50
C ALA A 219 -16.87 9.32 -13.53
N HIS A 220 -16.15 10.22 -14.19
CA HIS A 220 -16.69 11.07 -15.27
C HIS A 220 -16.66 10.37 -16.64
N ALA A 221 -15.99 9.23 -16.76
CA ALA A 221 -15.94 8.44 -17.99
C ALA A 221 -17.18 7.56 -18.19
N PHE A 222 -17.95 7.31 -17.12
CA PHE A 222 -19.15 6.48 -17.08
C PHE A 222 -20.38 7.31 -16.75
#